data_fb12fdaba72ee9cb8415cd5a91ba44cd
#
_entry.id   fb12fdaba72ee9cb8415cd5a91ba44cd
#
_cell.length_a   1.000
_cell.length_b   1.000
_cell.length_c   1.000
_cell.angle_alpha   90.00
_cell.angle_beta   90.00
_cell.angle_gamma   90.00
#
_symmetry.space_group_name_H-M   'P 1'
#
loop_
_entity.id
_entity.type
_entity.pdbx_description
1 polymer ?
#
loop_
_entity_poly.entity_id
_entity_poly.type
_entity_poly.pdbx_seq_one_letter_code
_entity_poly.pdbx_strand_id
1 'polypeptide(L)'
;MISEALSLALTDEDFDVLAAATGEDGLDLLESTSVDVVLLDLMLPGIDGLTVCRRVREHGDLPIIVITARTDTHDVIAGLEAGADDYVTKPLVAGELAARIRALLRRTASARPARFSVGRLEIRPDEEAVHRDGVPVHLTRTEFRLLTELAAAEGKVVTREQLLQRVWGHDYFGDTRLLDVHIRRLRRKVEPDPDAPSLVLTVRGSGYRIAPEP
;
A
#
# COMPACT_ATOMS: atom_id res chain seq x y z
N MET A 1 -17.11 13.71 0.07
CA MET A 1 -17.87 13.07 1.16
C MET A 1 -18.20 11.65 0.74
N ILE A 2 -17.77 10.67 1.49
CA ILE A 2 -18.23 9.28 1.31
C ILE A 2 -19.72 9.32 1.64
N SER A 3 -20.57 8.89 0.72
CA SER A 3 -22.01 9.01 0.88
C SER A 3 -22.53 8.03 1.95
N GLU A 4 -23.63 8.38 2.61
CA GLU A 4 -24.37 7.47 3.51
C GLU A 4 -24.63 6.10 2.85
N ALA A 5 -24.91 6.13 1.55
CA ALA A 5 -25.11 4.93 0.74
C ALA A 5 -23.88 4.02 0.68
N LEU A 6 -22.66 4.58 0.63
CA LEU A 6 -21.44 3.77 0.65
C LEU A 6 -21.19 3.19 2.05
N SER A 7 -21.45 3.96 3.11
CA SER A 7 -21.33 3.47 4.48
C SER A 7 -22.28 2.28 4.70
N LEU A 8 -23.53 2.41 4.28
CA LEU A 8 -24.51 1.32 4.37
C LEU A 8 -24.06 0.09 3.57
N ALA A 9 -23.62 0.30 2.33
CA ALA A 9 -23.19 -0.78 1.46
C ALA A 9 -21.93 -1.50 1.98
N LEU A 10 -21.02 -0.81 2.68
CA LEU A 10 -19.87 -1.44 3.35
C LEU A 10 -20.28 -2.17 4.64
N THR A 11 -21.30 -1.67 5.35
CA THR A 11 -21.86 -2.38 6.49
C THR A 11 -22.52 -3.71 6.04
N ASP A 12 -23.18 -3.73 4.88
CA ASP A 12 -23.71 -4.95 4.28
C ASP A 12 -22.60 -5.96 3.86
N GLU A 13 -21.37 -5.48 3.74
CA GLU A 13 -20.16 -6.27 3.46
C GLU A 13 -19.37 -6.64 4.75
N ASP A 14 -20.03 -6.55 5.92
CA ASP A 14 -19.48 -6.86 7.25
C ASP A 14 -18.33 -5.95 7.71
N PHE A 15 -18.36 -4.66 7.34
CA PHE A 15 -17.43 -3.67 7.88
C PHE A 15 -18.13 -2.75 8.89
N ASP A 16 -17.44 -2.49 10.00
CA ASP A 16 -17.81 -1.40 10.91
C ASP A 16 -17.29 -0.07 10.34
N VAL A 17 -18.23 0.84 10.01
CA VAL A 17 -17.89 2.08 9.31
C VAL A 17 -18.00 3.27 10.24
N LEU A 18 -16.90 3.99 10.39
CA LEU A 18 -16.84 5.30 11.03
C LEU A 18 -16.70 6.38 9.95
N ALA A 19 -17.47 7.46 10.03
CA ALA A 19 -17.46 8.50 9.03
C ALA A 19 -17.08 9.86 9.63
N ALA A 20 -16.24 10.60 8.93
CA ALA A 20 -15.89 11.98 9.24
C ALA A 20 -16.21 12.89 8.05
N ALA A 21 -16.66 14.11 8.32
CA ALA A 21 -17.07 15.04 7.28
C ALA A 21 -15.90 15.87 6.74
N THR A 22 -14.87 16.09 7.54
CA THR A 22 -13.67 16.87 7.21
C THR A 22 -12.41 16.05 7.44
N GLY A 23 -11.28 16.50 6.91
CA GLY A 23 -10.00 15.86 7.17
C GLY A 23 -9.57 16.00 8.62
N GLU A 24 -9.86 17.12 9.24
CA GLU A 24 -9.60 17.41 10.65
C GLU A 24 -10.36 16.42 11.55
N ASP A 25 -11.70 16.31 11.37
CA ASP A 25 -12.53 15.37 12.14
C ASP A 25 -12.03 13.91 11.97
N GLY A 26 -11.57 13.57 10.76
CA GLY A 26 -11.01 12.25 10.48
C GLY A 26 -9.72 11.97 11.26
N LEU A 27 -8.82 12.95 11.34
CA LEU A 27 -7.58 12.83 12.12
C LEU A 27 -7.86 12.73 13.62
N ASP A 28 -8.75 13.55 14.16
CA ASP A 28 -9.19 13.49 15.56
C ASP A 28 -9.81 12.13 15.90
N LEU A 29 -10.59 11.57 14.97
CA LEU A 29 -11.18 10.24 15.13
C LEU A 29 -10.10 9.14 15.19
N LEU A 30 -9.05 9.24 14.37
CA LEU A 30 -7.92 8.29 14.38
C LEU A 30 -7.10 8.36 15.68
N GLU A 31 -7.03 9.50 16.35
CA GLU A 31 -6.36 9.63 17.66
C GLU A 31 -7.16 8.93 18.77
N SER A 32 -8.48 8.90 18.66
CA SER A 32 -9.38 8.37 19.70
C SER A 32 -9.85 6.94 19.46
N THR A 33 -9.74 6.43 18.24
CA THR A 33 -10.31 5.13 17.85
C THR A 33 -9.35 4.35 16.96
N SER A 34 -9.17 3.07 17.27
CA SER A 34 -8.40 2.18 16.40
C SER A 34 -9.24 1.78 15.18
N VAL A 35 -8.67 1.92 13.99
CA VAL A 35 -9.27 1.48 12.74
C VAL A 35 -8.27 0.61 11.96
N ASP A 36 -8.77 -0.27 11.08
CA ASP A 36 -7.93 -1.17 10.30
C ASP A 36 -7.57 -0.59 8.93
N VAL A 37 -8.37 0.33 8.39
CA VAL A 37 -8.16 0.96 7.07
C VAL A 37 -8.82 2.32 7.02
N VAL A 38 -8.22 3.25 6.27
CA VAL A 38 -8.78 4.57 5.97
C VAL A 38 -9.22 4.62 4.51
N LEU A 39 -10.46 5.04 4.27
CA LEU A 39 -10.95 5.43 2.96
C LEU A 39 -10.92 6.96 2.88
N LEU A 40 -10.10 7.52 2.00
CA LEU A 40 -9.79 8.94 1.98
C LEU A 40 -10.20 9.57 0.65
N ASP A 41 -11.18 10.47 0.68
CA ASP A 41 -11.47 11.32 -0.48
C ASP A 41 -10.41 12.43 -0.57
N LEU A 42 -9.85 12.65 -1.75
CA LEU A 42 -8.90 13.75 -1.97
C LEU A 42 -9.58 15.12 -1.96
N MET A 43 -10.87 15.16 -2.28
CA MET A 43 -11.66 16.40 -2.38
C MET A 43 -12.41 16.67 -1.08
N LEU A 44 -11.67 16.81 0.03
CA LEU A 44 -12.26 17.16 1.32
C LEU A 44 -12.40 18.67 1.50
N PRO A 45 -13.42 19.14 2.23
CA PRO A 45 -13.43 20.51 2.76
C PRO A 45 -12.41 20.62 3.90
N GLY A 46 -11.85 21.83 4.11
CA GLY A 46 -10.82 22.07 5.12
C GLY A 46 -9.43 21.69 4.61
N ILE A 47 -8.70 20.86 5.33
CA ILE A 47 -7.40 20.35 4.86
C ILE A 47 -7.59 19.36 3.71
N ASP A 48 -6.71 19.48 2.70
CA ASP A 48 -6.76 18.60 1.53
C ASP A 48 -6.40 17.14 1.88
N GLY A 49 -6.98 16.20 1.11
CA GLY A 49 -6.79 14.77 1.36
C GLY A 49 -5.32 14.31 1.25
N LEU A 50 -4.47 14.96 0.46
CA LEU A 50 -3.04 14.62 0.40
C LEU A 50 -2.34 14.97 1.72
N THR A 51 -2.73 16.06 2.35
CA THR A 51 -2.23 16.46 3.67
C THR A 51 -2.70 15.47 4.75
N VAL A 52 -3.97 15.06 4.71
CA VAL A 52 -4.48 14.00 5.60
C VAL A 52 -3.66 12.71 5.41
N CYS A 53 -3.47 12.28 4.17
CA CYS A 53 -2.70 11.08 3.85
C CYS A 53 -1.28 11.11 4.46
N ARG A 54 -0.56 12.25 4.31
CA ARG A 54 0.77 12.41 4.90
C ARG A 54 0.73 12.32 6.42
N ARG A 55 -0.20 13.02 7.08
CA ARG A 55 -0.34 13.01 8.54
C ARG A 55 -0.64 11.60 9.08
N VAL A 56 -1.55 10.87 8.45
CA VAL A 56 -1.81 9.47 8.82
C VAL A 56 -0.52 8.64 8.70
N ARG A 57 0.28 8.88 7.66
CA ARG A 57 1.50 8.14 7.40
C ARG A 57 2.66 8.50 8.35
N GLU A 58 2.67 9.70 8.92
CA GLU A 58 3.61 10.11 9.97
C GLU A 58 3.38 9.33 11.27
N HIS A 59 2.16 8.85 11.53
CA HIS A 59 1.78 8.12 12.75
C HIS A 59 1.83 6.60 12.61
N GLY A 60 2.09 6.06 11.40
CA GLY A 60 2.21 4.62 11.22
C GLY A 60 1.94 4.10 9.80
N ASP A 61 1.72 2.79 9.73
CA ASP A 61 1.52 2.04 8.48
C ASP A 61 0.06 1.67 8.21
N LEU A 62 -0.88 2.36 8.86
CA LEU A 62 -2.32 2.16 8.68
C LEU A 62 -2.69 2.19 7.19
N PRO A 63 -3.34 1.15 6.63
CA PRO A 63 -3.69 1.10 5.21
C PRO A 63 -4.60 2.25 4.79
N ILE A 64 -4.28 2.90 3.67
CA ILE A 64 -5.04 4.03 3.11
C ILE A 64 -5.44 3.70 1.68
N ILE A 65 -6.75 3.73 1.40
CA ILE A 65 -7.29 3.71 0.04
C ILE A 65 -7.79 5.10 -0.30
N VAL A 66 -7.20 5.72 -1.31
CA VAL A 66 -7.67 7.00 -1.83
C VAL A 66 -8.88 6.80 -2.73
N ILE A 67 -9.93 7.58 -2.48
CA ILE A 67 -11.12 7.66 -3.33
C ILE A 67 -11.05 8.98 -4.10
N THR A 68 -11.13 8.93 -5.43
CA THR A 68 -11.03 10.14 -6.23
C THR A 68 -12.04 10.15 -7.38
N ALA A 69 -12.60 11.30 -7.69
CA ALA A 69 -13.39 11.51 -8.91
C ALA A 69 -12.48 11.78 -10.13
N ARG A 70 -11.18 12.00 -9.89
CA ARG A 70 -10.23 12.38 -10.93
C ARG A 70 -9.58 11.14 -11.52
N THR A 71 -9.73 10.98 -12.80
CA THR A 71 -9.02 9.97 -13.61
C THR A 71 -7.66 10.47 -14.08
N ASP A 72 -7.30 11.72 -13.71
CA ASP A 72 -6.01 12.30 -14.09
C ASP A 72 -4.88 11.52 -13.39
N THR A 73 -3.99 11.03 -14.19
CA THR A 73 -2.80 10.28 -13.76
C THR A 73 -1.99 11.02 -12.71
N HIS A 74 -1.94 12.36 -12.79
CA HIS A 74 -1.15 13.17 -11.87
C HIS A 74 -1.71 13.12 -10.44
N ASP A 75 -3.03 13.25 -10.27
CA ASP A 75 -3.67 13.22 -8.95
C ASP A 75 -3.58 11.82 -8.29
N VAL A 76 -3.70 10.76 -9.09
CA VAL A 76 -3.50 9.38 -8.63
C VAL A 76 -2.08 9.16 -8.14
N ILE A 77 -1.08 9.58 -8.92
CA ILE A 77 0.32 9.47 -8.52
C ILE A 77 0.58 10.30 -7.26
N ALA A 78 0.03 11.52 -7.15
CA ALA A 78 0.20 12.37 -5.99
C ALA A 78 -0.38 11.73 -4.71
N GLY A 79 -1.55 11.09 -4.78
CA GLY A 79 -2.15 10.35 -3.67
C GLY A 79 -1.28 9.18 -3.22
N LEU A 80 -0.79 8.39 -4.17
CA LEU A 80 0.10 7.27 -3.89
C LEU A 80 1.43 7.77 -3.31
N GLU A 81 2.07 8.79 -3.89
CA GLU A 81 3.32 9.37 -3.36
C GLU A 81 3.13 10.00 -1.97
N ALA A 82 1.93 10.53 -1.66
CA ALA A 82 1.60 11.04 -0.33
C ALA A 82 1.51 9.94 0.74
N GLY A 83 1.40 8.68 0.34
CA GLY A 83 1.40 7.56 1.28
C GLY A 83 0.30 6.53 1.09
N ALA A 84 -0.66 6.72 0.19
CA ALA A 84 -1.73 5.75 -0.03
C ALA A 84 -1.21 4.37 -0.48
N ASP A 85 -1.95 3.32 -0.13
CA ASP A 85 -1.63 1.93 -0.48
C ASP A 85 -2.38 1.48 -1.75
N ASP A 86 -3.56 2.04 -1.99
CA ASP A 86 -4.35 1.82 -3.19
C ASP A 86 -5.19 3.06 -3.51
N TYR A 87 -5.82 3.07 -4.67
CA TYR A 87 -6.80 4.09 -5.04
C TYR A 87 -7.97 3.49 -5.81
N VAL A 88 -9.13 4.13 -5.70
CA VAL A 88 -10.34 3.76 -6.43
C VAL A 88 -10.96 5.01 -7.03
N THR A 89 -11.36 4.92 -8.29
CA THR A 89 -12.05 6.04 -8.98
C THR A 89 -13.55 5.95 -8.80
N LYS A 90 -14.20 7.11 -8.65
CA LYS A 90 -15.67 7.19 -8.70
C LYS A 90 -16.18 6.99 -10.15
N PRO A 91 -17.32 6.32 -10.38
CA PRO A 91 -18.29 5.84 -9.38
C PRO A 91 -17.80 4.58 -8.64
N LEU A 92 -18.10 4.49 -7.33
CA LEU A 92 -17.69 3.39 -6.49
C LEU A 92 -18.64 2.19 -6.62
N VAL A 93 -18.09 1.00 -6.75
CA VAL A 93 -18.80 -0.27 -6.61
C VAL A 93 -18.43 -0.86 -5.26
N ALA A 94 -19.39 -0.99 -4.35
CA ALA A 94 -19.15 -1.40 -2.96
C ALA A 94 -18.43 -2.75 -2.87
N GLY A 95 -18.85 -3.75 -3.63
CA GLY A 95 -18.20 -5.06 -3.66
C GLY A 95 -16.75 -5.02 -4.15
N GLU A 96 -16.42 -4.17 -5.14
CA GLU A 96 -15.02 -3.97 -5.56
C GLU A 96 -14.18 -3.34 -4.45
N LEU A 97 -14.72 -2.29 -3.80
CA LEU A 97 -14.03 -1.63 -2.70
C LEU A 97 -13.84 -2.58 -1.52
N ALA A 98 -14.86 -3.36 -1.16
CA ALA A 98 -14.79 -4.38 -0.12
C ALA A 98 -13.71 -5.43 -0.42
N ALA A 99 -13.60 -5.90 -1.65
CA ALA A 99 -12.56 -6.84 -2.07
C ALA A 99 -11.15 -6.23 -1.93
N ARG A 100 -10.96 -4.95 -2.27
CA ARG A 100 -9.69 -4.23 -2.10
C ARG A 100 -9.33 -4.04 -0.62
N ILE A 101 -10.29 -3.66 0.22
CA ILE A 101 -10.10 -3.57 1.68
C ILE A 101 -9.63 -4.92 2.22
N ARG A 102 -10.36 -6.00 1.93
CA ARG A 102 -9.99 -7.35 2.38
C ARG A 102 -8.60 -7.77 1.88
N ALA A 103 -8.24 -7.39 0.65
CA ALA A 103 -6.92 -7.68 0.10
C ALA A 103 -5.81 -6.95 0.85
N LEU A 104 -6.00 -5.68 1.23
CA LEU A 104 -5.04 -4.92 2.02
C LEU A 104 -4.95 -5.43 3.47
N LEU A 105 -6.07 -5.84 4.07
CA LEU A 105 -6.13 -6.31 5.45
C LEU A 105 -5.65 -7.76 5.60
N ARG A 106 -5.63 -8.54 4.51
CA ARG A 106 -5.22 -9.95 4.57
C ARG A 106 -3.79 -10.09 5.07
N ARG A 107 -3.62 -10.73 6.24
CA ARG A 107 -2.30 -11.12 6.71
C ARG A 107 -1.71 -12.17 5.77
N THR A 108 -0.44 -12.02 5.45
CA THR A 108 0.30 -13.01 4.66
C THR A 108 0.59 -14.26 5.49
N ALA A 109 -0.47 -15.02 5.78
CA ALA A 109 -0.33 -16.36 6.36
C ALA A 109 0.06 -17.32 5.23
N SER A 110 1.35 -17.42 4.95
CA SER A 110 1.91 -18.40 4.02
C SER A 110 3.08 -19.10 4.70
N ALA A 111 3.30 -20.37 4.39
CA ALA A 111 4.48 -21.13 4.80
C ALA A 111 5.72 -20.57 4.10
N ARG A 112 6.12 -19.36 4.49
CA ARG A 112 7.32 -18.67 4.00
C ARG A 112 8.48 -18.97 4.94
N PRO A 113 9.72 -18.91 4.45
CA PRO A 113 10.88 -18.97 5.34
C PRO A 113 10.74 -17.91 6.44
N ALA A 114 11.10 -18.27 7.66
CA ALA A 114 11.04 -17.38 8.81
C ALA A 114 11.90 -16.11 8.62
N ARG A 115 12.86 -16.15 7.71
CA ARG A 115 13.77 -15.03 7.42
C ARG A 115 14.28 -15.08 5.98
N PHE A 116 14.48 -13.90 5.38
CA PHE A 116 15.22 -13.70 4.15
C PHE A 116 16.34 -12.72 4.40
N SER A 117 17.49 -12.98 3.78
CA SER A 117 18.60 -12.02 3.68
C SER A 117 18.71 -11.53 2.25
N VAL A 118 18.81 -10.21 2.06
CA VAL A 118 18.99 -9.57 0.77
C VAL A 118 20.04 -8.48 0.92
N GLY A 119 21.28 -8.78 0.58
CA GLY A 119 22.41 -7.89 0.87
C GLY A 119 22.48 -7.58 2.36
N ARG A 120 22.30 -6.30 2.73
CA ARG A 120 22.31 -5.84 4.13
C ARG A 120 20.92 -5.84 4.80
N LEU A 121 19.89 -6.30 4.10
CA LEU A 121 18.53 -6.37 4.64
C LEU A 121 18.27 -7.75 5.23
N GLU A 122 17.71 -7.77 6.43
CA GLU A 122 17.08 -8.94 7.05
C GLU A 122 15.58 -8.72 7.05
N ILE A 123 14.83 -9.60 6.40
CA ILE A 123 13.37 -9.55 6.28
C ILE A 123 12.81 -10.68 7.14
N ARG A 124 11.94 -10.36 8.08
CA ARG A 124 11.28 -11.28 9.02
C ARG A 124 9.78 -11.27 8.77
N PRO A 125 9.27 -12.19 7.93
CA PRO A 125 7.85 -12.22 7.56
C PRO A 125 6.91 -12.41 8.76
N ASP A 126 7.28 -13.25 9.72
CA ASP A 126 6.46 -13.55 10.89
C ASP A 126 6.34 -12.36 11.86
N GLU A 127 7.34 -11.48 11.86
CA GLU A 127 7.38 -10.26 12.69
C GLU A 127 6.87 -9.02 11.90
N GLU A 128 6.56 -9.17 10.61
CA GLU A 128 6.30 -8.07 9.66
C GLU A 128 7.39 -6.98 9.73
N ALA A 129 8.65 -7.39 9.94
CA ALA A 129 9.78 -6.50 10.22
C ALA A 129 10.89 -6.61 9.18
N VAL A 130 11.54 -5.47 8.91
CA VAL A 130 12.74 -5.38 8.08
C VAL A 130 13.82 -4.62 8.84
N HIS A 131 15.03 -5.14 8.81
CA HIS A 131 16.20 -4.50 9.40
C HIS A 131 17.29 -4.33 8.35
N ARG A 132 18.02 -3.22 8.43
CA ARG A 132 19.26 -3.00 7.67
C ARG A 132 20.40 -2.88 8.67
N ASP A 133 21.36 -3.81 8.62
CA ASP A 133 22.48 -3.87 9.59
C ASP A 133 22.00 -3.84 11.06
N GLY A 134 20.90 -4.50 11.34
CA GLY A 134 20.27 -4.54 12.66
C GLY A 134 19.39 -3.32 13.01
N VAL A 135 19.35 -2.28 12.17
CA VAL A 135 18.50 -1.10 12.37
C VAL A 135 17.15 -1.30 11.70
N PRO A 136 16.01 -1.07 12.38
CA PRO A 136 14.70 -1.20 11.80
C PRO A 136 14.49 -0.28 10.59
N VAL A 137 13.88 -0.80 9.52
CA VAL A 137 13.43 -0.04 8.35
C VAL A 137 11.91 -0.03 8.34
N HIS A 138 11.32 1.15 8.51
CA HIS A 138 9.87 1.30 8.54
C HIS A 138 9.28 1.24 7.12
N LEU A 139 8.59 0.14 6.82
CA LEU A 139 7.85 -0.06 5.59
C LEU A 139 6.35 0.00 5.88
N THR A 140 5.57 0.51 4.93
CA THR A 140 4.12 0.29 4.97
C THR A 140 3.81 -1.19 4.71
N ARG A 141 2.62 -1.63 5.07
CA ARG A 141 2.19 -3.02 4.85
C ARG A 141 2.32 -3.43 3.37
N THR A 142 1.97 -2.56 2.45
CA THR A 142 2.10 -2.80 1.00
C THR A 142 3.55 -2.90 0.55
N GLU A 143 4.41 -2.00 1.03
CA GLU A 143 5.85 -2.04 0.73
C GLU A 143 6.52 -3.29 1.29
N PHE A 144 6.16 -3.68 2.52
CA PHE A 144 6.63 -4.90 3.15
C PHE A 144 6.22 -6.15 2.35
N ARG A 145 4.96 -6.22 1.91
CA ARG A 145 4.47 -7.33 1.08
C ARG A 145 5.19 -7.41 -0.25
N LEU A 146 5.41 -6.28 -0.93
CA LEU A 146 6.17 -6.22 -2.17
C LEU A 146 7.60 -6.75 -1.98
N LEU A 147 8.30 -6.29 -0.95
CA LEU A 147 9.66 -6.73 -0.66
C LEU A 147 9.71 -8.23 -0.37
N THR A 148 8.77 -8.73 0.42
CA THR A 148 8.68 -10.16 0.78
C THR A 148 8.38 -11.04 -0.44
N GLU A 149 7.47 -10.60 -1.35
CA GLU A 149 7.19 -11.34 -2.59
C GLU A 149 8.40 -11.43 -3.52
N LEU A 150 9.16 -10.34 -3.61
CA LEU A 150 10.38 -10.30 -4.41
C LEU A 150 11.50 -11.14 -3.78
N ALA A 151 11.66 -11.10 -2.45
CA ALA A 151 12.65 -11.89 -1.73
C ALA A 151 12.35 -13.40 -1.84
N ALA A 152 11.10 -13.80 -1.69
CA ALA A 152 10.64 -15.19 -1.83
C ALA A 152 10.86 -15.77 -3.24
N ALA A 153 11.05 -14.93 -4.24
CA ALA A 153 11.36 -15.36 -5.60
C ALA A 153 12.85 -15.69 -5.83
N GLU A 154 13.71 -15.50 -4.82
CA GLU A 154 15.13 -15.91 -4.84
C GLU A 154 15.88 -15.43 -6.09
N GLY A 155 15.75 -14.16 -6.42
CA GLY A 155 16.39 -13.55 -7.60
C GLY A 155 15.69 -13.81 -8.94
N LYS A 156 14.65 -14.64 -8.97
CA LYS A 156 13.83 -14.83 -10.18
C LYS A 156 12.99 -13.58 -10.44
N VAL A 157 12.66 -13.36 -11.71
CA VAL A 157 11.78 -12.26 -12.12
C VAL A 157 10.36 -12.56 -11.68
N VAL A 158 9.74 -11.62 -10.96
CA VAL A 158 8.30 -11.62 -10.66
C VAL A 158 7.65 -10.64 -11.62
N THR A 159 6.66 -11.09 -12.40
CA THR A 159 6.01 -10.22 -13.37
C THR A 159 5.16 -9.16 -12.67
N ARG A 160 4.85 -8.07 -13.41
CA ARG A 160 4.00 -6.99 -12.90
C ARG A 160 2.63 -7.52 -12.46
N GLU A 161 2.03 -8.37 -13.29
CA GLU A 161 0.74 -9.00 -13.01
C GLU A 161 0.81 -9.88 -11.75
N GLN A 162 1.86 -10.69 -11.62
CA GLN A 162 2.04 -11.52 -10.43
C GLN A 162 2.17 -10.68 -9.16
N LEU A 163 2.91 -9.56 -9.18
CA LEU A 163 3.03 -8.66 -8.04
C LEU A 163 1.68 -8.02 -7.71
N LEU A 164 0.96 -7.52 -8.70
CA LEU A 164 -0.37 -6.94 -8.49
C LEU A 164 -1.33 -7.97 -7.88
N GLN A 165 -1.39 -9.18 -8.43
CA GLN A 165 -2.25 -10.25 -7.92
C GLN A 165 -1.89 -10.68 -6.50
N ARG A 166 -0.60 -10.80 -6.18
CA ARG A 166 -0.16 -11.29 -4.87
C ARG A 166 -0.29 -10.24 -3.78
N VAL A 167 -0.11 -8.95 -4.10
CA VAL A 167 -0.13 -7.85 -3.14
C VAL A 167 -1.53 -7.24 -3.01
N TRP A 168 -2.23 -7.01 -4.11
CA TRP A 168 -3.57 -6.38 -4.13
C TRP A 168 -4.73 -7.36 -4.36
N GLY A 169 -4.46 -8.59 -4.78
CA GLY A 169 -5.46 -9.64 -4.98
C GLY A 169 -5.67 -10.04 -6.44
N HIS A 170 -6.30 -11.21 -6.64
CA HIS A 170 -6.50 -11.80 -7.97
C HIS A 170 -7.42 -10.97 -8.88
N ASP A 171 -8.34 -10.20 -8.29
CA ASP A 171 -9.31 -9.38 -9.03
C ASP A 171 -8.85 -7.92 -9.14
N TYR A 172 -7.53 -7.68 -9.09
CA TYR A 172 -7.02 -6.34 -9.28
C TYR A 172 -7.09 -5.92 -10.76
N PHE A 173 -8.09 -5.11 -11.08
CA PHE A 173 -8.28 -4.49 -12.40
C PHE A 173 -7.78 -3.04 -12.48
N GLY A 174 -7.02 -2.60 -11.47
CA GLY A 174 -6.51 -1.24 -11.40
C GLY A 174 -5.32 -0.98 -12.32
N ASP A 175 -4.87 0.28 -12.28
CA ASP A 175 -3.75 0.75 -13.09
C ASP A 175 -2.41 0.15 -12.61
N THR A 176 -1.66 -0.41 -13.54
CA THR A 176 -0.33 -0.99 -13.28
C THR A 176 0.70 0.04 -12.79
N ARG A 177 0.44 1.34 -12.99
CA ARG A 177 1.27 2.45 -12.47
C ARG A 177 1.35 2.48 -10.94
N LEU A 178 0.31 1.99 -10.25
CA LEU A 178 0.32 1.78 -8.80
C LEU A 178 1.59 1.04 -8.36
N LEU A 179 1.93 -0.05 -9.03
CA LEU A 179 3.11 -0.85 -8.71
C LEU A 179 4.40 -0.04 -8.83
N ASP A 180 4.55 0.78 -9.88
CA ASP A 180 5.77 1.58 -10.08
C ASP A 180 5.97 2.60 -8.96
N VAL A 181 4.90 3.24 -8.50
CA VAL A 181 4.95 4.19 -7.37
C VAL A 181 5.38 3.45 -6.09
N HIS A 182 4.80 2.29 -5.79
CA HIS A 182 5.18 1.54 -4.60
C HIS A 182 6.61 0.99 -4.67
N ILE A 183 7.08 0.52 -5.83
CA ILE A 183 8.48 0.13 -6.04
C ILE A 183 9.42 1.33 -5.81
N ARG A 184 9.07 2.51 -6.31
CA ARG A 184 9.85 3.71 -6.09
C ARG A 184 9.92 4.10 -4.60
N ARG A 185 8.78 4.06 -3.90
CA ARG A 185 8.72 4.30 -2.45
C ARG A 185 9.54 3.26 -1.67
N LEU A 186 9.40 1.99 -2.00
CA LEU A 186 10.18 0.91 -1.41
C LEU A 186 11.69 1.17 -1.59
N ARG A 187 12.14 1.49 -2.82
CA ARG A 187 13.55 1.82 -3.10
C ARG A 187 14.08 2.96 -2.24
N ARG A 188 13.31 4.03 -2.05
CA ARG A 188 13.72 5.15 -1.17
C ARG A 188 14.04 4.70 0.26
N LYS A 189 13.45 3.59 0.71
CA LYS A 189 13.63 3.06 2.07
C LYS A 189 14.68 1.97 2.15
N VAL A 190 14.82 1.14 1.11
CA VAL A 190 15.70 -0.05 1.15
C VAL A 190 16.97 0.04 0.34
N GLU A 191 17.07 0.95 -0.63
CA GLU A 191 18.29 1.12 -1.44
C GLU A 191 19.27 2.08 -0.78
N PRO A 192 20.57 1.88 -0.97
CA PRO A 192 21.58 2.90 -0.65
C PRO A 192 21.43 4.15 -1.53
N ASP A 193 21.16 3.94 -2.83
CA ASP A 193 20.85 4.97 -3.81
C ASP A 193 19.59 4.57 -4.58
N PRO A 194 18.45 5.24 -4.33
CA PRO A 194 17.17 4.92 -5.00
C PRO A 194 17.18 5.14 -6.52
N ASP A 195 18.03 6.04 -7.02
CA ASP A 195 18.13 6.37 -8.45
C ASP A 195 19.04 5.39 -9.20
N ALA A 196 19.95 4.71 -8.48
CA ALA A 196 20.80 3.63 -8.97
C ALA A 196 20.55 2.32 -8.17
N PRO A 197 19.35 1.71 -8.27
CA PRO A 197 18.95 0.61 -7.41
C PRO A 197 19.81 -0.65 -7.64
N SER A 198 20.27 -1.22 -6.55
CA SER A 198 21.12 -2.41 -6.50
C SER A 198 20.42 -3.63 -5.90
N LEU A 199 19.35 -3.45 -5.12
CA LEU A 199 18.61 -4.51 -4.46
C LEU A 199 17.33 -4.86 -5.22
N VAL A 200 16.46 -3.88 -5.49
CA VAL A 200 15.19 -4.06 -6.20
C VAL A 200 15.38 -3.66 -7.66
N LEU A 201 15.67 -4.63 -8.52
CA LEU A 201 16.03 -4.40 -9.91
C LEU A 201 14.81 -4.41 -10.83
N THR A 202 14.79 -3.51 -11.82
CA THR A 202 13.80 -3.52 -12.90
C THR A 202 14.27 -4.44 -14.03
N VAL A 203 13.42 -5.38 -14.42
CA VAL A 203 13.60 -6.17 -15.65
C VAL A 203 12.67 -5.62 -16.71
N ARG A 204 13.22 -4.86 -17.66
CA ARG A 204 12.46 -4.13 -18.66
C ARG A 204 11.51 -5.07 -19.41
N GLY A 205 10.26 -4.67 -19.57
CA GLY A 205 9.21 -5.42 -20.27
C GLY A 205 8.67 -6.63 -19.51
N SER A 206 9.24 -7.00 -18.35
CA SER A 206 8.84 -8.19 -17.59
C SER A 206 8.32 -7.87 -16.19
N GLY A 207 9.10 -7.19 -15.37
CA GLY A 207 8.72 -6.94 -13.98
C GLY A 207 9.90 -6.53 -13.11
N TYR A 208 9.97 -7.11 -11.92
CA TYR A 208 11.00 -6.80 -10.92
C TYR A 208 11.62 -8.07 -10.35
N ARG A 209 12.80 -7.93 -9.80
CA ARG A 209 13.45 -9.00 -9.04
C ARG A 209 14.29 -8.41 -7.91
N ILE A 210 14.59 -9.21 -6.90
CA ILE A 210 15.68 -8.95 -5.97
C ILE A 210 17.01 -9.29 -6.65
N ALA A 211 18.04 -8.50 -6.37
CA ALA A 211 19.39 -8.89 -6.76
C ALA A 211 19.71 -10.23 -6.11
N PRO A 212 20.30 -11.21 -6.85
CA PRO A 212 20.79 -12.42 -6.24
C PRO A 212 21.87 -12.06 -5.20
N GLU A 213 21.97 -12.85 -4.14
CA GLU A 213 23.13 -12.75 -3.26
C GLU A 213 24.42 -12.99 -4.07
N PRO A 214 25.47 -12.21 -3.82
CA PRO A 214 26.74 -12.36 -4.53
C PRO A 214 27.41 -13.71 -4.27
#